data_f2a94b9ddccae99f43574d09cb3cb2e6
#
_entry.id   f2a94b9ddccae99f43574d09cb3cb2e6
#
_cell.length_a   1.000
_cell.length_b   1.000
_cell.length_c   1.000
_cell.angle_alpha   90.00
_cell.angle_beta   90.00
_cell.angle_gamma   90.00
#
_symmetry.space_group_name_H-M   'P 1'
#
loop_
_entity.id
_entity.type
_entity.pdbx_description
1 polymer ?
#
loop_
_entity_poly.entity_id
_entity_poly.type
_entity_poly.pdbx_seq_one_letter_code
_entity_poly.pdbx_strand_id
1 'polypeptide(L)'
;MTPPRSHTVCYSSLNPDHQRKIREEVHVVLRKNCVEELTYEVIKDLHFTFQCILEAARLFPLFPVLMRRCSEDFQISNTRYILRKGDRVIVSPYSFHRNEKFFPEPLKFDPERFSAKNRHSSHNEALLTFGFAPRKCPGANQGMFVVAAIIASLVSHFELKPKSHLKQMDASDFHPKCFLMTPKIPLVVDLVHVQRDTEQYVI
;
A
#
# COMPACT_ATOMS: atom_id res chain seq x y z
N MET A 1 13.35 -7.33 -5.24
CA MET A 1 12.39 -6.38 -4.65
C MET A 1 11.63 -7.07 -3.52
N THR A 2 11.40 -6.40 -2.40
CA THR A 2 10.53 -6.94 -1.33
C THR A 2 9.07 -6.90 -1.75
N PRO A 3 8.23 -7.88 -1.35
CA PRO A 3 6.85 -8.02 -1.83
C PRO A 3 5.98 -6.74 -1.82
N PRO A 4 5.97 -5.89 -0.77
CA PRO A 4 5.13 -4.68 -0.77
C PRO A 4 5.49 -3.68 -1.89
N ARG A 5 6.78 -3.56 -2.21
CA ARG A 5 7.26 -2.65 -3.27
C ARG A 5 6.81 -3.11 -4.64
N SER A 6 6.90 -4.41 -4.91
CA SER A 6 6.50 -4.97 -6.20
C SER A 6 4.98 -4.85 -6.45
N HIS A 7 4.15 -5.05 -5.43
CA HIS A 7 2.70 -4.90 -5.56
C HIS A 7 2.31 -3.46 -5.88
N THR A 8 2.89 -2.47 -5.19
CA THR A 8 2.57 -1.06 -5.46
C THR A 8 3.00 -0.64 -6.86
N VAL A 9 4.20 -1.07 -7.30
CA VAL A 9 4.66 -0.81 -8.68
C VAL A 9 3.71 -1.46 -9.69
N CYS A 10 3.29 -2.70 -9.45
CA CYS A 10 2.35 -3.41 -10.32
C CYS A 10 1.01 -2.66 -10.42
N TYR A 11 0.40 -2.29 -9.28
CA TYR A 11 -0.86 -1.56 -9.30
C TYR A 11 -0.75 -0.18 -9.92
N SER A 12 0.37 0.51 -9.72
CA SER A 12 0.62 1.78 -10.42
C SER A 12 0.71 1.55 -11.93
N SER A 13 1.31 0.44 -12.38
CA SER A 13 1.41 0.11 -13.81
C SER A 13 0.06 -0.23 -14.44
N LEU A 14 -0.87 -0.79 -13.67
CA LEU A 14 -2.21 -1.14 -14.15
C LEU A 14 -3.14 0.08 -14.31
N ASN A 15 -2.79 1.23 -13.75
CA ASN A 15 -3.62 2.44 -13.83
C ASN A 15 -2.80 3.66 -14.28
N PRO A 16 -2.83 4.01 -15.57
CA PRO A 16 -2.10 5.16 -16.11
C PRO A 16 -2.49 6.50 -15.48
N ASP A 17 -3.77 6.67 -15.10
CA ASP A 17 -4.24 7.90 -14.46
C ASP A 17 -3.62 8.10 -13.08
N HIS A 18 -3.43 7.03 -12.32
CA HIS A 18 -2.73 7.12 -11.04
C HIS A 18 -1.25 7.46 -11.22
N GLN A 19 -0.58 6.92 -12.24
CA GLN A 19 0.79 7.28 -12.56
C GLN A 19 0.90 8.76 -12.91
N ARG A 20 -0.01 9.27 -13.73
CA ARG A 20 -0.06 10.69 -14.10
C ARG A 20 -0.24 11.56 -12.86
N LYS A 21 -1.22 11.26 -11.99
CA LYS A 21 -1.45 12.00 -10.75
C LYS A 21 -0.24 11.99 -9.81
N ILE A 22 0.43 10.85 -9.65
CA ILE A 22 1.66 10.75 -8.85
C ILE A 22 2.75 11.65 -9.46
N ARG A 23 2.93 11.62 -10.78
CA ARG A 23 3.93 12.45 -11.49
C ARG A 23 3.65 13.94 -11.30
N GLU A 24 2.40 14.35 -11.48
CA GLU A 24 1.94 15.71 -11.24
C GLU A 24 2.19 16.15 -9.79
N GLU A 25 1.84 15.31 -8.82
CA GLU A 25 2.10 15.55 -7.40
C GLU A 25 3.59 15.78 -7.14
N VAL A 26 4.46 14.89 -7.65
CA VAL A 26 5.93 15.03 -7.49
C VAL A 26 6.41 16.36 -8.06
N HIS A 27 5.99 16.73 -9.28
CA HIS A 27 6.40 17.99 -9.90
C HIS A 27 5.90 19.22 -9.12
N VAL A 28 4.68 19.18 -8.59
CA VAL A 28 4.13 20.27 -7.77
C VAL A 28 4.93 20.42 -6.48
N VAL A 29 5.23 19.31 -5.80
CA VAL A 29 5.95 19.35 -4.51
C VAL A 29 7.41 19.77 -4.69
N LEU A 30 8.11 19.30 -5.74
CA LEU A 30 9.45 19.74 -6.06
C LEU A 30 9.51 21.26 -6.30
N ARG A 31 8.61 21.81 -7.11
CA ARG A 31 8.52 23.26 -7.36
C ARG A 31 8.22 24.06 -6.09
N LYS A 32 7.26 23.59 -5.28
CA LYS A 32 6.90 24.23 -4.00
C LYS A 32 8.09 24.35 -3.06
N ASN A 33 8.96 23.33 -3.02
CA ASN A 33 10.13 23.30 -2.15
C ASN A 33 11.40 23.87 -2.81
N CYS A 34 11.33 24.37 -4.06
CA CYS A 34 12.45 24.90 -4.83
C CYS A 34 13.64 23.92 -4.89
N VAL A 35 13.38 22.63 -5.10
CA VAL A 35 14.40 21.58 -5.22
C VAL A 35 14.17 20.73 -6.46
N GLU A 36 15.24 20.16 -7.00
CA GLU A 36 15.21 19.30 -8.19
C GLU A 36 15.20 17.81 -7.84
N GLU A 37 15.56 17.45 -6.62
CA GLU A 37 15.72 16.08 -6.17
C GLU A 37 14.70 15.69 -5.09
N LEU A 38 14.42 14.39 -4.99
CA LEU A 38 13.55 13.81 -3.98
C LEU A 38 14.26 13.79 -2.62
N THR A 39 14.08 14.85 -1.85
CA THR A 39 14.53 14.92 -0.45
C THR A 39 13.49 14.32 0.48
N TYR A 40 13.86 14.12 1.75
CA TYR A 40 12.93 13.66 2.79
C TYR A 40 11.70 14.58 2.90
N GLU A 41 11.90 15.89 2.85
CA GLU A 41 10.82 16.88 2.95
C GLU A 41 9.84 16.80 1.78
N VAL A 42 10.36 16.61 0.56
CA VAL A 42 9.54 16.40 -0.64
C VAL A 42 8.70 15.13 -0.50
N ILE A 43 9.32 14.02 -0.12
CA ILE A 43 8.64 12.72 -0.01
C ILE A 43 7.52 12.79 1.02
N LYS A 44 7.70 13.50 2.13
CA LYS A 44 6.69 13.67 3.18
C LYS A 44 5.40 14.32 2.66
N ASP A 45 5.49 15.18 1.66
CA ASP A 45 4.37 15.92 1.10
C ASP A 45 3.66 15.17 -0.06
N LEU A 46 4.11 13.97 -0.44
CA LEU A 46 3.52 13.14 -1.50
C LEU A 46 2.26 12.39 -1.02
N HIS A 47 1.21 13.11 -0.73
CA HIS A 47 0.00 12.57 -0.10
C HIS A 47 -0.72 11.51 -0.94
N PHE A 48 -0.93 11.76 -2.23
CA PHE A 48 -1.59 10.82 -3.12
C PHE A 48 -0.75 9.55 -3.35
N THR A 49 0.56 9.71 -3.44
CA THR A 49 1.51 8.59 -3.50
C THR A 49 1.36 7.68 -2.28
N PHE A 50 1.28 8.24 -1.08
CA PHE A 50 1.05 7.45 0.15
C PHE A 50 -0.32 6.77 0.15
N GLN A 51 -1.38 7.41 -0.36
CA GLN A 51 -2.69 6.78 -0.51
C GLN A 51 -2.63 5.55 -1.42
N CYS A 52 -1.93 5.65 -2.56
CA CYS A 52 -1.72 4.52 -3.47
C CYS A 52 -0.98 3.36 -2.79
N ILE A 53 0.05 3.66 -1.98
CA ILE A 53 0.80 2.64 -1.23
C ILE A 53 -0.07 1.95 -0.19
N LEU A 54 -0.87 2.70 0.57
CA LEU A 54 -1.78 2.15 1.56
C LEU A 54 -2.84 1.26 0.92
N GLU A 55 -3.40 1.67 -0.22
CA GLU A 55 -4.41 0.88 -0.93
C GLU A 55 -3.81 -0.41 -1.52
N ALA A 56 -2.60 -0.36 -2.08
CA ALA A 56 -1.90 -1.57 -2.52
C ALA A 56 -1.62 -2.51 -1.34
N ALA A 57 -1.20 -1.96 -0.20
CA ALA A 57 -0.91 -2.71 1.02
C ALA A 57 -2.19 -3.27 1.70
N ARG A 58 -3.34 -2.61 1.50
CA ARG A 58 -4.65 -3.12 1.91
C ARG A 58 -5.02 -4.36 1.09
N LEU A 59 -4.94 -4.25 -0.23
CA LEU A 59 -5.28 -5.36 -1.12
C LEU A 59 -4.33 -6.55 -0.94
N PHE A 60 -3.04 -6.29 -0.72
CA PHE A 60 -2.02 -7.33 -0.57
C PHE A 60 -1.16 -7.07 0.67
N PRO A 61 -1.72 -7.33 1.87
CA PRO A 61 -0.95 -7.25 3.09
C PRO A 61 0.17 -8.27 3.06
N LEU A 62 1.40 -7.85 3.39
CA LEU A 62 2.58 -8.73 3.38
C LEU A 62 2.35 -10.00 4.21
N PHE A 63 1.69 -9.85 5.36
CA PHE A 63 1.27 -10.94 6.22
C PHE A 63 -0.24 -11.10 6.12
N PRO A 64 -0.74 -12.13 5.40
CA PRO A 64 -2.18 -12.37 5.26
C PRO A 64 -2.84 -12.78 6.58
N VAL A 65 -2.03 -13.24 7.53
CA VAL A 65 -2.45 -13.70 8.86
C VAL A 65 -1.53 -13.12 9.92
N LEU A 66 -2.12 -12.56 10.98
CA LEU A 66 -1.46 -12.13 12.20
C LEU A 66 -1.81 -13.08 13.33
N MET A 67 -0.83 -13.54 14.10
CA MET A 67 -1.03 -14.41 15.25
C MET A 67 -0.60 -13.73 16.54
N ARG A 68 -1.37 -13.97 17.59
CA ARG A 68 -1.06 -13.58 18.97
C ARG A 68 -1.28 -14.75 19.90
N ARG A 69 -0.65 -14.68 21.06
CA ARG A 69 -0.92 -15.62 22.17
C ARG A 69 -1.45 -14.83 23.35
N CYS A 70 -2.53 -15.32 23.95
CA CYS A 70 -3.13 -14.70 25.12
C CYS A 70 -2.16 -14.83 26.30
N SER A 71 -1.84 -13.72 26.98
CA SER A 71 -0.92 -13.70 28.12
C SER A 71 -1.61 -14.03 29.45
N GLU A 72 -2.91 -13.78 29.52
CA GLU A 72 -3.76 -14.00 30.69
C GLU A 72 -5.18 -14.30 30.22
N ASP A 73 -6.04 -14.75 31.12
CA ASP A 73 -7.46 -14.98 30.78
C ASP A 73 -8.13 -13.65 30.46
N PHE A 74 -8.83 -13.58 29.34
CA PHE A 74 -9.45 -12.36 28.84
C PHE A 74 -10.88 -12.61 28.36
N GLN A 75 -11.85 -11.92 28.96
CA GLN A 75 -13.25 -11.94 28.53
C GLN A 75 -13.43 -11.04 27.33
N ILE A 76 -13.88 -11.58 26.18
CA ILE A 76 -14.21 -10.75 25.02
C ILE A 76 -15.48 -9.96 25.32
N SER A 77 -15.38 -8.62 25.33
CA SER A 77 -16.47 -7.70 25.64
C SER A 77 -17.71 -7.99 24.82
N ASN A 78 -18.89 -7.97 25.47
CA ASN A 78 -20.19 -8.21 24.89
C ASN A 78 -20.38 -9.62 24.27
N THR A 79 -19.57 -10.59 24.69
CA THR A 79 -19.71 -11.98 24.28
C THR A 79 -19.61 -12.93 25.49
N ARG A 80 -19.99 -14.21 25.28
CA ARG A 80 -19.76 -15.27 26.27
C ARG A 80 -18.36 -15.90 26.15
N TYR A 81 -17.53 -15.47 25.25
CA TYR A 81 -16.25 -16.11 24.98
C TYR A 81 -15.16 -15.58 25.91
N ILE A 82 -14.40 -16.51 26.48
CA ILE A 82 -13.21 -16.24 27.29
C ILE A 82 -12.01 -16.84 26.58
N LEU A 83 -11.04 -16.02 26.29
CA LEU A 83 -9.72 -16.45 25.84
C LEU A 83 -8.93 -16.85 27.09
N ARG A 84 -8.37 -18.06 27.09
CA ARG A 84 -7.52 -18.54 28.19
C ARG A 84 -6.08 -18.16 27.95
N LYS A 85 -5.32 -18.03 29.01
CA LYS A 85 -3.87 -17.88 28.95
C LYS A 85 -3.25 -18.99 28.08
N GLY A 86 -2.49 -18.59 27.08
CA GLY A 86 -1.87 -19.51 26.13
C GLY A 86 -2.64 -19.74 24.83
N ASP A 87 -3.91 -19.34 24.76
CA ASP A 87 -4.72 -19.46 23.55
C ASP A 87 -4.09 -18.68 22.38
N ARG A 88 -4.21 -19.24 21.18
CA ARG A 88 -3.77 -18.58 19.96
C ARG A 88 -4.92 -17.79 19.34
N VAL A 89 -4.71 -16.51 19.15
CA VAL A 89 -5.63 -15.62 18.47
C VAL A 89 -5.10 -15.36 17.07
N ILE A 90 -5.90 -15.65 16.07
CA ILE A 90 -5.57 -15.47 14.65
C ILE A 90 -6.49 -14.41 14.07
N VAL A 91 -5.90 -13.39 13.44
CA VAL A 91 -6.59 -12.35 12.71
C VAL A 91 -6.08 -12.38 11.26
N SER A 92 -7.00 -12.34 10.29
CA SER A 92 -6.63 -12.29 8.88
C SER A 92 -6.81 -10.88 8.31
N PRO A 93 -5.74 -10.07 8.21
CA PRO A 93 -5.78 -8.80 7.49
C PRO A 93 -6.32 -8.97 6.07
N TYR A 94 -5.92 -10.02 5.37
CA TYR A 94 -6.36 -10.31 4.02
C TYR A 94 -7.90 -10.38 3.90
N SER A 95 -8.55 -11.10 4.81
CA SER A 95 -10.03 -11.22 4.83
C SER A 95 -10.69 -9.94 5.34
N PHE A 96 -10.10 -9.31 6.36
CA PHE A 96 -10.62 -8.07 6.93
C PHE A 96 -10.65 -6.93 5.91
N HIS A 97 -9.57 -6.77 5.16
CA HIS A 97 -9.44 -5.74 4.14
C HIS A 97 -10.35 -5.95 2.92
N ARG A 98 -10.94 -7.15 2.77
CA ARG A 98 -11.87 -7.51 1.70
C ARG A 98 -13.32 -7.60 2.15
N ASN A 99 -13.60 -7.24 3.39
CA ASN A 99 -14.95 -7.23 3.91
C ASN A 99 -15.63 -5.90 3.58
N GLU A 100 -16.77 -5.96 2.88
CA GLU A 100 -17.55 -4.80 2.44
C GLU A 100 -18.04 -3.92 3.61
N LYS A 101 -18.22 -4.52 4.79
CA LYS A 101 -18.59 -3.78 6.01
C LYS A 101 -17.54 -2.73 6.38
N PHE A 102 -16.26 -3.00 6.13
CA PHE A 102 -15.15 -2.10 6.45
C PHE A 102 -14.65 -1.34 5.22
N PHE A 103 -14.70 -1.97 4.05
CA PHE A 103 -14.20 -1.40 2.80
C PHE A 103 -15.23 -1.60 1.69
N PRO A 104 -16.10 -0.62 1.42
CA PRO A 104 -17.05 -0.69 0.29
C PRO A 104 -16.29 -0.93 -1.02
N GLU A 105 -16.86 -1.74 -1.93
CA GLU A 105 -16.20 -2.19 -3.17
C GLU A 105 -14.76 -2.71 -2.89
N PRO A 106 -14.58 -3.73 -2.04
CA PRO A 106 -13.28 -4.04 -1.44
C PRO A 106 -12.21 -4.52 -2.42
N LEU A 107 -12.60 -4.98 -3.61
CA LEU A 107 -11.67 -5.43 -4.64
C LEU A 107 -11.24 -4.30 -5.59
N LYS A 108 -11.91 -3.16 -5.56
CA LYS A 108 -11.54 -1.99 -6.34
C LYS A 108 -10.33 -1.31 -5.73
N PHE A 109 -9.33 -1.00 -6.56
CA PHE A 109 -8.20 -0.18 -6.15
C PHE A 109 -8.61 1.29 -6.15
N ASP A 110 -8.79 1.85 -4.97
CA ASP A 110 -9.26 3.21 -4.75
C ASP A 110 -8.43 3.93 -3.68
N PRO A 111 -7.38 4.66 -4.07
CA PRO A 111 -6.54 5.41 -3.15
C PRO A 111 -7.26 6.47 -2.33
N GLU A 112 -8.36 7.03 -2.88
CA GLU A 112 -9.13 8.09 -2.21
C GLU A 112 -9.73 7.65 -0.87
N ARG A 113 -9.83 6.36 -0.61
CA ARG A 113 -10.21 5.82 0.72
C ARG A 113 -9.33 6.37 1.83
N PHE A 114 -8.07 6.64 1.54
CA PHE A 114 -7.07 7.13 2.49
C PHE A 114 -6.83 8.63 2.39
N SER A 115 -7.68 9.35 1.66
CA SER A 115 -7.61 10.81 1.59
C SER A 115 -7.95 11.47 2.94
N ALA A 116 -7.51 12.72 3.11
CA ALA A 116 -7.80 13.50 4.31
C ALA A 116 -9.31 13.62 4.59
N LYS A 117 -10.14 13.67 3.53
CA LYS A 117 -11.60 13.73 3.64
C LYS A 117 -12.19 12.46 4.26
N ASN A 118 -11.59 11.30 3.98
CA ASN A 118 -12.06 9.99 4.42
C ASN A 118 -11.32 9.47 5.66
N ARG A 119 -10.43 10.27 6.25
CA ARG A 119 -9.58 9.87 7.39
C ARG A 119 -10.36 9.39 8.62
N HIS A 120 -11.58 9.88 8.82
CA HIS A 120 -12.44 9.50 9.94
C HIS A 120 -13.37 8.32 9.66
N SER A 121 -13.25 7.71 8.49
CA SER A 121 -13.99 6.50 8.16
C SER A 121 -13.40 5.29 8.91
N SER A 122 -14.25 4.28 9.16
CA SER A 122 -13.85 3.00 9.78
C SER A 122 -12.70 2.27 9.04
N HIS A 123 -12.36 2.71 7.82
CA HIS A 123 -11.32 2.13 7.00
C HIS A 123 -9.93 2.22 7.64
N ASN A 124 -9.61 3.33 8.29
CA ASN A 124 -8.28 3.53 8.89
C ASN A 124 -8.04 2.62 10.10
N GLU A 125 -9.09 2.38 10.90
CA GLU A 125 -9.03 1.48 12.06
C GLU A 125 -8.98 0.01 11.65
N ALA A 126 -9.62 -0.32 10.52
CA ALA A 126 -9.63 -1.67 9.97
C ALA A 126 -8.36 -2.02 9.17
N LEU A 127 -7.48 -1.04 8.89
CA LEU A 127 -6.24 -1.28 8.15
C LEU A 127 -5.17 -1.92 9.02
N LEU A 128 -5.03 -3.23 8.91
CA LEU A 128 -4.11 -4.05 9.72
C LEU A 128 -2.79 -4.39 9.01
N THR A 129 -2.45 -3.72 7.93
CA THR A 129 -1.25 -3.99 7.11
C THR A 129 0.03 -4.00 7.93
N PHE A 130 0.15 -3.08 8.88
CA PHE A 130 1.31 -2.97 9.77
C PHE A 130 1.04 -3.50 11.19
N GLY A 131 -0.06 -4.22 11.36
CA GLY A 131 -0.52 -4.67 12.66
C GLY A 131 -1.19 -3.56 13.48
N PHE A 132 -1.40 -3.83 14.75
CA PHE A 132 -2.10 -2.94 15.68
C PHE A 132 -1.29 -2.75 16.98
N ALA A 133 -1.41 -1.57 17.60
CA ALA A 133 -0.78 -1.26 18.87
C ALA A 133 -1.13 -2.31 19.96
N PRO A 134 -0.22 -2.62 20.91
CA PRO A 134 1.14 -2.11 21.06
C PRO A 134 2.20 -2.84 20.20
N ARG A 135 1.80 -3.78 19.37
CA ARG A 135 2.67 -4.60 18.53
C ARG A 135 2.62 -4.16 17.04
N LYS A 136 2.33 -2.89 16.79
CA LYS A 136 2.43 -2.31 15.45
C LYS A 136 3.88 -2.36 14.97
N CYS A 137 4.07 -2.56 13.65
CA CYS A 137 5.40 -2.57 13.03
C CYS A 137 6.17 -1.27 13.34
N PRO A 138 7.33 -1.32 14.01
CA PRO A 138 8.11 -0.11 14.31
C PRO A 138 8.68 0.56 13.07
N GLY A 139 8.93 -0.23 12.00
CA GLY A 139 9.45 0.26 10.72
C GLY A 139 8.37 0.72 9.73
N ALA A 140 7.10 0.83 10.13
CA ALA A 140 6.01 1.15 9.21
C ALA A 140 6.25 2.47 8.46
N ASN A 141 6.58 3.54 9.18
CA ASN A 141 6.84 4.85 8.58
C ASN A 141 8.05 4.79 7.65
N GLN A 142 9.17 4.26 8.11
CA GLN A 142 10.39 4.09 7.31
C GLN A 142 10.11 3.29 6.02
N GLY A 143 9.39 2.18 6.14
CA GLY A 143 9.01 1.36 4.99
C GLY A 143 8.16 2.12 3.97
N MET A 144 7.19 2.88 4.45
CA MET A 144 6.32 3.72 3.61
C MET A 144 7.13 4.78 2.86
N PHE A 145 8.04 5.50 3.56
CA PHE A 145 8.91 6.50 2.93
C PHE A 145 9.80 5.91 1.84
N VAL A 146 10.42 4.76 2.10
CA VAL A 146 11.27 4.10 1.09
C VAL A 146 10.47 3.69 -0.14
N VAL A 147 9.23 3.17 0.05
CA VAL A 147 8.37 2.81 -1.07
C VAL A 147 7.93 4.05 -1.84
N ALA A 148 7.56 5.13 -1.14
CA ALA A 148 7.18 6.41 -1.77
C ALA A 148 8.32 6.97 -2.61
N ALA A 149 9.56 6.99 -2.09
CA ALA A 149 10.74 7.44 -2.83
C ALA A 149 10.94 6.64 -4.13
N ILE A 150 10.83 5.32 -4.05
CA ILE A 150 11.00 4.44 -5.22
C ILE A 150 9.90 4.70 -6.27
N ILE A 151 8.63 4.77 -5.84
CA ILE A 151 7.50 4.99 -6.76
C ILE A 151 7.62 6.38 -7.40
N ALA A 152 7.83 7.43 -6.59
CA ALA A 152 8.00 8.79 -7.08
C ALA A 152 9.14 8.90 -8.08
N SER A 153 10.30 8.33 -7.79
CA SER A 153 11.45 8.31 -8.69
C SER A 153 11.15 7.57 -10.01
N LEU A 154 10.54 6.39 -9.92
CA LEU A 154 10.21 5.61 -11.13
C LEU A 154 9.21 6.35 -12.01
N VAL A 155 8.10 6.82 -11.42
CA VAL A 155 7.01 7.43 -12.17
C VAL A 155 7.38 8.82 -12.71
N SER A 156 8.32 9.53 -12.08
CA SER A 156 8.84 10.80 -12.60
C SER A 156 9.63 10.66 -13.90
N HIS A 157 10.28 9.53 -14.11
CA HIS A 157 11.14 9.31 -15.28
C HIS A 157 10.56 8.35 -16.29
N PHE A 158 9.65 7.45 -15.84
CA PHE A 158 9.14 6.36 -16.67
C PHE A 158 7.62 6.25 -16.58
N GLU A 159 7.02 5.89 -17.69
CA GLU A 159 5.69 5.29 -17.74
C GLU A 159 5.86 3.78 -17.51
N LEU A 160 5.15 3.26 -16.51
CA LEU A 160 5.16 1.84 -16.17
C LEU A 160 4.08 1.12 -16.99
N LYS A 161 4.48 0.26 -17.91
CA LYS A 161 3.56 -0.53 -18.73
C LYS A 161 3.53 -1.97 -18.25
N PRO A 162 2.34 -2.49 -17.89
CA PRO A 162 2.23 -3.88 -17.46
C PRO A 162 2.46 -4.80 -18.65
N LYS A 163 3.17 -5.90 -18.44
CA LYS A 163 3.22 -6.97 -19.44
C LYS A 163 1.86 -7.66 -19.53
N SER A 164 1.58 -8.27 -20.69
CA SER A 164 0.27 -8.87 -21.05
C SER A 164 -0.27 -9.88 -20.02
N HIS A 165 0.59 -10.51 -19.22
CA HIS A 165 0.19 -11.45 -18.17
C HIS A 165 -0.15 -10.78 -16.83
N LEU A 166 0.12 -9.47 -16.65
CA LEU A 166 -0.26 -8.75 -15.43
C LEU A 166 -1.72 -8.36 -15.52
N LYS A 167 -2.50 -8.94 -14.62
CA LYS A 167 -3.91 -8.65 -14.37
C LYS A 167 -4.10 -8.22 -12.93
N GLN A 168 -5.30 -7.82 -12.57
CA GLN A 168 -5.64 -7.66 -11.16
C GLN A 168 -5.48 -9.02 -10.45
N MET A 169 -4.55 -9.06 -9.48
CA MET A 169 -4.21 -10.28 -8.75
C MET A 169 -5.30 -10.66 -7.75
N ASP A 170 -5.47 -11.96 -7.57
CA ASP A 170 -6.31 -12.55 -6.53
C ASP A 170 -5.52 -13.52 -5.64
N ALA A 171 -6.21 -14.20 -4.71
CA ALA A 171 -5.58 -15.13 -3.78
C ALA A 171 -4.87 -16.31 -4.50
N SER A 172 -5.35 -16.72 -5.66
CA SER A 172 -4.80 -17.84 -6.42
C SER A 172 -3.44 -17.54 -7.05
N ASP A 173 -3.10 -16.27 -7.21
CA ASP A 173 -1.84 -15.82 -7.80
C ASP A 173 -0.64 -15.88 -6.81
N PHE A 174 -0.89 -16.24 -5.55
CA PHE A 174 0.14 -16.32 -4.52
C PHE A 174 0.54 -17.75 -4.17
N HIS A 175 1.78 -17.91 -3.70
CA HIS A 175 2.28 -19.21 -3.26
C HIS A 175 1.59 -19.68 -1.98
N PRO A 176 0.87 -20.82 -2.00
CA PRO A 176 0.08 -21.28 -0.84
C PRO A 176 0.95 -21.74 0.33
N LYS A 177 2.22 -22.05 0.09
CA LYS A 177 3.17 -22.52 1.11
C LYS A 177 4.03 -21.40 1.69
N CYS A 178 3.91 -20.16 1.18
CA CYS A 178 4.65 -19.02 1.70
C CYS A 178 3.85 -18.32 2.81
N PHE A 179 4.53 -18.05 3.92
CA PHE A 179 3.96 -17.25 5.01
C PHE A 179 3.71 -15.80 4.60
N LEU A 180 4.50 -15.29 3.65
CA LEU A 180 4.33 -13.98 3.06
C LEU A 180 3.52 -14.10 1.76
N MET A 181 2.74 -13.07 1.44
CA MET A 181 2.05 -12.99 0.15
C MET A 181 3.07 -12.75 -0.97
N THR A 182 3.61 -13.85 -1.49
CA THR A 182 4.59 -13.85 -2.58
C THR A 182 3.93 -14.32 -3.86
N PRO A 183 3.94 -13.51 -4.95
CA PRO A 183 3.37 -13.92 -6.24
C PRO A 183 4.04 -15.18 -6.78
N LYS A 184 3.26 -16.06 -7.41
CA LYS A 184 3.78 -17.25 -8.11
C LYS A 184 4.55 -16.90 -9.36
N ILE A 185 4.13 -15.84 -10.05
CA ILE A 185 4.76 -15.34 -11.27
C ILE A 185 5.42 -14.01 -10.98
N PRO A 186 6.65 -13.76 -11.46
CA PRO A 186 7.30 -12.47 -11.31
C PRO A 186 6.45 -11.33 -11.87
N LEU A 187 6.32 -10.26 -11.10
CA LEU A 187 5.66 -9.04 -11.55
C LEU A 187 6.63 -8.24 -12.42
N VAL A 188 6.41 -8.27 -13.72
CA VAL A 188 7.29 -7.61 -14.70
C VAL A 188 6.54 -6.47 -15.37
N VAL A 189 7.16 -5.29 -15.37
CA VAL A 189 6.67 -4.10 -16.05
C VAL A 189 7.74 -3.59 -17.00
N ASP A 190 7.33 -3.05 -18.14
CA ASP A 190 8.22 -2.33 -19.03
C ASP A 190 8.30 -0.87 -18.58
N LEU A 191 9.50 -0.31 -18.63
CA LEU A 191 9.78 1.08 -18.31
C LEU A 191 9.96 1.86 -19.62
N VAL A 192 9.04 2.77 -19.91
CA VAL A 192 9.11 3.64 -21.08
C VAL A 192 9.47 5.05 -20.62
N HIS A 193 10.54 5.61 -21.12
CA HIS A 193 10.91 6.98 -20.77
C HIS A 193 9.79 7.96 -21.09
N VAL A 194 9.45 8.78 -20.11
CA VAL A 194 8.57 9.94 -20.32
C VAL A 194 9.43 11.06 -20.89
N GLN A 195 9.12 11.55 -22.09
CA GLN A 195 9.75 12.75 -22.61
C GLN A 195 9.39 13.90 -21.66
N ARG A 196 10.40 14.54 -21.09
CA ARG A 196 10.18 15.79 -20.37
C ARG A 196 9.79 16.82 -21.43
N ASP A 197 8.58 17.35 -21.37
CA ASP A 197 8.23 18.55 -22.11
C ASP A 197 9.11 19.68 -21.57
N THR A 198 10.18 19.95 -22.27
CA THR A 198 11.16 21.01 -21.96
C THR A 198 10.57 22.42 -22.14
N GLU A 199 9.33 22.52 -22.62
CA GLU A 199 8.69 23.81 -22.92
C GLU A 199 7.94 24.48 -21.75
N GLN A 200 7.84 23.85 -20.58
CA GLN A 200 7.16 24.47 -19.42
C GLN A 200 8.09 25.12 -18.39
N TYR A 201 9.36 25.27 -18.68
CA TYR A 201 10.35 25.96 -17.84
C TYR A 201 10.78 27.32 -18.44
N VAL A 202 9.83 28.16 -18.88
CA VAL A 202 10.09 29.57 -19.03
C VAL A 202 9.63 30.27 -17.77
N ILE A 203 10.61 30.83 -17.08
CA ILE A 203 10.51 31.68 -15.88
C ILE A 203 9.62 32.88 -16.16
#